data_35f213be50cde6f1a642d0b2ec4605f0
#
_entry.id   35f213be50cde6f1a642d0b2ec4605f0
#
_cell.length_a   1.000
_cell.length_b   1.000
_cell.length_c   1.000
_cell.angle_alpha   90.00
_cell.angle_beta   90.00
_cell.angle_gamma   90.00
#
_symmetry.space_group_name_H-M   'P 1'
#
loop_
_entity.id
_entity.type
_entity.pdbx_description
1 polymer ?
#
loop_
_entity_poly.entity_id
_entity_poly.type
_entity_poly.pdbx_seq_one_letter_code
_entity_poly.pdbx_strand_id
1 'polypeptide(L)'
;MKENFSAYVYFAGWRLVRWLPEQTAYNLAYRIADFLVKRNGKSVQRLRSNLERTQPSITKLNLDLLVIEAMHSYMRYWIDTFRFPDWSADRVSGTVSVTNEHLLLDAVAAKTGVIVALPHAGNWDHAGAYFCAKGIPLVTVAERLKPEKLFLKFLAYRQAMGMEVLPLDGRVLGTLAQRLRQGALVALVADRDLSRSGIDVEFFKGTARMPAGPALLALKTQAPLITAFVSYTENGIHIDFKNVVLPSAGEESAKVREIVQMTAKHFEDGISQTPQDWHMLQRIWVDGDFKERE
;
A
#
# COMPACT_ATOMS: atom_id res chain seq x y z
N MET A 1 -16.26 20.65 16.23
CA MET A 1 -17.36 19.71 16.54
C MET A 1 -17.56 18.65 15.47
N LYS A 2 -17.66 18.99 14.16
CA LYS A 2 -17.87 18.02 13.06
C LYS A 2 -16.76 16.98 12.93
N GLU A 3 -15.49 17.33 13.09
CA GLU A 3 -14.36 16.40 13.01
C GLU A 3 -14.34 15.35 14.13
N ASN A 4 -14.73 15.74 15.34
CA ASN A 4 -14.85 14.78 16.45
C ASN A 4 -16.02 13.82 16.24
N PHE A 5 -17.14 14.28 15.67
CA PHE A 5 -18.29 13.43 15.40
C PHE A 5 -17.96 12.34 14.37
N SER A 6 -17.26 12.68 13.29
CA SER A 6 -16.84 11.69 12.29
C SER A 6 -15.91 10.61 12.89
N ALA A 7 -14.98 10.99 13.78
CA ALA A 7 -14.12 10.03 14.47
C ALA A 7 -14.93 9.06 15.36
N TYR A 8 -15.94 9.56 16.08
CA TYR A 8 -16.78 8.69 16.93
C TYR A 8 -17.62 7.72 16.11
N VAL A 9 -18.19 8.15 14.98
CA VAL A 9 -18.91 7.28 14.05
C VAL A 9 -17.97 6.19 13.54
N TYR A 10 -16.74 6.54 13.19
CA TYR A 10 -15.73 5.59 12.75
C TYR A 10 -15.37 4.56 13.84
N PHE A 11 -15.18 5.00 15.08
CA PHE A 11 -14.89 4.10 16.21
C PHE A 11 -16.06 3.20 16.57
N ALA A 12 -17.28 3.71 16.46
CA ALA A 12 -18.48 2.89 16.66
C ALA A 12 -18.60 1.80 15.57
N GLY A 13 -18.35 2.17 14.32
CA GLY A 13 -18.30 1.22 13.19
C GLY A 13 -17.21 0.16 13.39
N TRP A 14 -16.01 0.57 13.79
CA TRP A 14 -14.90 -0.32 14.11
C TRP A 14 -15.28 -1.34 15.21
N ARG A 15 -15.91 -0.86 16.29
CA ARG A 15 -16.35 -1.74 17.38
C ARG A 15 -17.45 -2.70 16.93
N LEU A 16 -18.42 -2.22 16.14
CA LEU A 16 -19.50 -3.03 15.60
C LEU A 16 -18.96 -4.17 14.71
N VAL A 17 -18.03 -3.88 13.80
CA VAL A 17 -17.42 -4.87 12.91
C VAL A 17 -16.71 -5.97 13.70
N ARG A 18 -16.06 -5.65 14.81
CA ARG A 18 -15.41 -6.65 15.67
C ARG A 18 -16.41 -7.52 16.44
N TRP A 19 -17.57 -6.98 16.77
CA TRP A 19 -18.60 -7.70 17.52
C TRP A 19 -19.44 -8.64 16.63
N LEU A 20 -19.57 -8.34 15.34
CA LEU A 20 -20.31 -9.20 14.39
C LEU A 20 -19.54 -10.50 14.11
N PRO A 21 -20.26 -11.62 13.81
CA PRO A 21 -19.63 -12.78 13.18
C PRO A 21 -18.88 -12.36 11.91
N GLU A 22 -17.71 -12.97 11.69
CA GLU A 22 -16.80 -12.52 10.62
C GLU A 22 -17.46 -12.49 9.23
N GLN A 23 -18.12 -13.59 8.84
CA GLN A 23 -18.82 -13.65 7.56
C GLN A 23 -19.92 -12.61 7.42
N THR A 24 -20.62 -12.30 8.53
CA THR A 24 -21.65 -11.25 8.54
C THR A 24 -21.03 -9.87 8.32
N ALA A 25 -19.87 -9.60 8.91
CA ALA A 25 -19.14 -8.34 8.71
C ALA A 25 -18.72 -8.16 7.25
N TYR A 26 -18.16 -9.20 6.62
CA TYR A 26 -17.81 -9.16 5.18
C TYR A 26 -19.04 -8.98 4.30
N ASN A 27 -20.11 -9.74 4.52
CA ASN A 27 -21.33 -9.64 3.73
C ASN A 27 -21.96 -8.24 3.82
N LEU A 28 -21.94 -7.63 5.01
CA LEU A 28 -22.41 -6.26 5.18
C LEU A 28 -21.52 -5.27 4.42
N ALA A 29 -20.20 -5.43 4.51
CA ALA A 29 -19.24 -4.58 3.82
C ALA A 29 -19.39 -4.67 2.29
N TYR A 30 -19.60 -5.86 1.74
CA TYR A 30 -19.82 -6.07 0.31
C TYR A 30 -21.13 -5.42 -0.16
N ARG A 31 -22.23 -5.52 0.61
CA ARG A 31 -23.47 -4.79 0.30
C ARG A 31 -23.29 -3.27 0.32
N ILE A 32 -22.46 -2.77 1.24
CA ILE A 32 -22.09 -1.34 1.27
C ILE A 32 -21.28 -0.99 0.01
N ALA A 33 -20.31 -1.83 -0.39
CA ALA A 33 -19.55 -1.64 -1.63
C ALA A 33 -20.47 -1.57 -2.85
N ASP A 34 -21.39 -2.52 -3.01
CA ASP A 34 -22.37 -2.55 -4.11
C ASP A 34 -23.23 -1.28 -4.15
N PHE A 35 -23.69 -0.82 -2.99
CA PHE A 35 -24.41 0.45 -2.88
C PHE A 35 -23.57 1.65 -3.31
N LEU A 36 -22.28 1.71 -2.90
CA LEU A 36 -21.38 2.77 -3.29
C LEU A 36 -21.07 2.75 -4.80
N VAL A 37 -20.90 1.56 -5.38
CA VAL A 37 -20.72 1.39 -6.83
C VAL A 37 -21.97 1.89 -7.57
N LYS A 38 -23.17 1.48 -7.14
CA LYS A 38 -24.44 1.93 -7.72
C LYS A 38 -24.62 3.46 -7.62
N ARG A 39 -24.19 4.06 -6.50
CA ARG A 39 -24.22 5.52 -6.32
C ARG A 39 -23.20 6.25 -7.19
N ASN A 40 -22.18 5.59 -7.69
CA ASN A 40 -21.15 6.09 -8.60
C ASN A 40 -20.54 7.43 -8.18
N GLY A 41 -20.16 7.57 -6.91
CA GLY A 41 -19.52 8.77 -6.37
C GLY A 41 -18.11 8.98 -6.96
N LYS A 42 -17.52 10.17 -6.73
CA LYS A 42 -16.20 10.57 -7.30
C LYS A 42 -15.08 9.55 -7.07
N SER A 43 -15.04 8.88 -5.92
CA SER A 43 -14.02 7.87 -5.62
C SER A 43 -14.18 6.61 -6.49
N VAL A 44 -15.43 6.17 -6.71
CA VAL A 44 -15.73 5.03 -7.59
C VAL A 44 -15.44 5.37 -9.05
N GLN A 45 -15.76 6.59 -9.50
CA GLN A 45 -15.43 7.04 -10.86
C GLN A 45 -13.92 7.08 -11.10
N ARG A 46 -13.12 7.50 -10.10
CA ARG A 46 -11.65 7.47 -10.16
C ARG A 46 -11.12 6.04 -10.20
N LEU A 47 -11.62 5.17 -9.33
CA LEU A 47 -11.28 3.75 -9.36
C LEU A 47 -11.56 3.15 -10.73
N ARG A 48 -12.74 3.39 -11.29
CA ARG A 48 -13.12 2.95 -12.66
C ARG A 48 -12.12 3.44 -13.71
N SER A 49 -11.80 4.74 -13.71
CA SER A 49 -10.85 5.33 -14.67
C SER A 49 -9.44 4.76 -14.50
N ASN A 50 -9.02 4.47 -13.28
CA ASN A 50 -7.72 3.85 -13.01
C ASN A 50 -7.70 2.40 -13.52
N LEU A 51 -8.73 1.60 -13.21
CA LEU A 51 -8.83 0.21 -13.64
C LEU A 51 -8.96 0.07 -15.17
N GLU A 52 -9.68 0.96 -15.83
CA GLU A 52 -9.77 0.98 -17.29
C GLU A 52 -8.40 1.12 -17.96
N ARG A 53 -7.49 1.93 -17.40
CA ARG A 53 -6.11 2.06 -17.90
C ARG A 53 -5.28 0.81 -17.68
N THR A 54 -5.54 0.03 -16.62
CA THR A 54 -4.81 -1.24 -16.38
C THR A 54 -5.18 -2.33 -17.37
N GLN A 55 -6.34 -2.21 -18.03
CA GLN A 55 -6.92 -3.22 -18.92
C GLN A 55 -7.43 -2.56 -20.22
N PRO A 56 -6.54 -2.11 -21.14
CA PRO A 56 -6.92 -1.29 -22.28
C PRO A 56 -7.94 -1.90 -23.25
N SER A 57 -8.10 -3.23 -23.22
CA SER A 57 -9.05 -3.98 -24.07
C SER A 57 -10.30 -4.44 -23.33
N ILE A 58 -10.51 -3.97 -22.09
CA ILE A 58 -11.64 -4.42 -21.27
C ILE A 58 -12.97 -3.92 -21.84
N THR A 59 -13.95 -4.81 -21.93
CA THR A 59 -15.30 -4.39 -22.31
C THR A 59 -15.97 -3.62 -21.18
N LYS A 60 -16.95 -2.79 -21.50
CA LYS A 60 -17.71 -2.03 -20.49
C LYS A 60 -18.30 -2.93 -19.41
N LEU A 61 -18.86 -4.09 -19.80
CA LEU A 61 -19.44 -5.05 -18.85
C LEU A 61 -18.39 -5.61 -17.90
N ASN A 62 -17.23 -6.03 -18.43
CA ASN A 62 -16.14 -6.55 -17.60
C ASN A 62 -15.53 -5.47 -16.71
N LEU A 63 -15.46 -4.22 -17.16
CA LEU A 63 -15.04 -3.10 -16.31
C LEU A 63 -16.04 -2.85 -15.18
N ASP A 64 -17.34 -2.95 -15.43
CA ASP A 64 -18.36 -2.82 -14.39
C ASP A 64 -18.21 -3.91 -13.31
N LEU A 65 -17.95 -5.16 -13.72
CA LEU A 65 -17.68 -6.27 -12.80
C LEU A 65 -16.38 -6.06 -12.03
N LEU A 66 -15.29 -5.67 -12.71
CA LEU A 66 -14.00 -5.40 -12.09
C LEU A 66 -14.09 -4.28 -11.04
N VAL A 67 -14.87 -3.23 -11.27
CA VAL A 67 -15.10 -2.15 -10.29
C VAL A 67 -15.82 -2.67 -9.05
N ILE A 68 -16.79 -3.58 -9.20
CA ILE A 68 -17.47 -4.22 -8.06
C ILE A 68 -16.49 -5.05 -7.26
N GLU A 69 -15.71 -5.91 -7.92
CA GLU A 69 -14.67 -6.75 -7.28
C GLU A 69 -13.63 -5.90 -6.55
N ALA A 70 -13.16 -4.82 -7.17
CA ALA A 70 -12.20 -3.91 -6.56
C ALA A 70 -12.76 -3.17 -5.33
N MET A 71 -14.05 -2.81 -5.36
CA MET A 71 -14.70 -2.24 -4.18
C MET A 71 -14.92 -3.28 -3.08
N HIS A 72 -15.17 -4.55 -3.42
CA HIS A 72 -15.22 -5.65 -2.45
C HIS A 72 -13.84 -5.87 -1.82
N SER A 73 -12.77 -5.93 -2.63
CA SER A 73 -11.38 -6.04 -2.15
C SER A 73 -11.01 -4.87 -1.22
N TYR A 74 -11.34 -3.64 -1.60
CA TYR A 74 -11.13 -2.45 -0.76
C TYR A 74 -11.90 -2.52 0.57
N MET A 75 -13.14 -2.99 0.55
CA MET A 75 -13.92 -3.15 1.79
C MET A 75 -13.41 -4.31 2.64
N ARG A 76 -12.88 -5.39 2.03
CA ARG A 76 -12.18 -6.46 2.74
C ARG A 76 -10.99 -5.93 3.52
N TYR A 77 -10.15 -5.08 2.91
CA TYR A 77 -9.04 -4.41 3.60
C TYR A 77 -9.50 -3.69 4.88
N TRP A 78 -10.63 -2.96 4.83
CA TRP A 78 -11.15 -2.26 6.01
C TRP A 78 -11.69 -3.22 7.08
N ILE A 79 -12.39 -4.27 6.68
CA ILE A 79 -12.88 -5.28 7.64
C ILE A 79 -11.72 -6.00 8.31
N ASP A 80 -10.72 -6.42 7.54
CA ASP A 80 -9.50 -7.04 8.06
C ASP A 80 -8.78 -6.09 9.04
N THR A 81 -8.55 -4.84 8.64
CA THR A 81 -7.93 -3.81 9.48
C THR A 81 -8.66 -3.64 10.82
N PHE A 82 -10.01 -3.63 10.80
CA PHE A 82 -10.79 -3.48 12.02
C PHE A 82 -10.74 -4.72 12.91
N ARG A 83 -10.66 -5.91 12.34
CA ARG A 83 -10.66 -7.20 13.03
C ARG A 83 -9.26 -7.72 13.39
N PHE A 84 -8.23 -7.21 12.75
CA PHE A 84 -6.86 -7.65 12.94
C PHE A 84 -6.41 -7.77 14.41
N PRO A 85 -6.80 -6.85 15.34
CA PRO A 85 -6.45 -7.00 16.75
C PRO A 85 -7.01 -8.26 17.44
N ASP A 86 -7.98 -8.93 16.80
CA ASP A 86 -8.59 -10.17 17.29
C ASP A 86 -8.00 -11.42 16.63
N TRP A 87 -7.07 -11.27 15.67
CA TRP A 87 -6.45 -12.39 14.98
C TRP A 87 -5.36 -13.03 15.84
N SER A 88 -5.32 -14.35 15.85
CA SER A 88 -4.22 -15.09 16.50
C SER A 88 -2.92 -14.96 15.71
N ALA A 89 -1.78 -15.15 16.34
CA ALA A 89 -0.48 -15.18 15.70
C ALA A 89 -0.42 -16.27 14.60
N ASP A 90 -1.05 -17.42 14.85
CA ASP A 90 -1.14 -18.51 13.87
C ASP A 90 -1.94 -18.09 12.62
N ARG A 91 -3.02 -17.33 12.80
CA ARG A 91 -3.78 -16.79 11.67
C ARG A 91 -2.93 -15.79 10.87
N VAL A 92 -2.28 -14.85 11.56
CA VAL A 92 -1.43 -13.83 10.91
C VAL A 92 -0.34 -14.50 10.07
N SER A 93 0.28 -15.57 10.54
CA SER A 93 1.37 -16.25 9.84
C SER A 93 0.87 -17.32 8.87
N GLY A 94 -0.16 -18.08 9.24
CA GLY A 94 -0.64 -19.24 8.49
C GLY A 94 -1.49 -18.90 7.26
N THR A 95 -1.90 -17.65 7.09
CA THR A 95 -2.70 -17.19 5.93
C THR A 95 -1.90 -16.32 4.96
N VAL A 96 -0.56 -16.35 5.05
CA VAL A 96 0.34 -15.62 4.15
C VAL A 96 1.17 -16.59 3.33
N SER A 97 1.15 -16.43 2.03
CA SER A 97 2.08 -17.07 1.10
C SER A 97 3.00 -16.03 0.47
N VAL A 98 4.25 -16.40 0.19
CA VAL A 98 5.25 -15.45 -0.29
C VAL A 98 6.04 -16.07 -1.45
N THR A 99 6.17 -15.34 -2.54
CA THR A 99 7.09 -15.65 -3.65
C THR A 99 8.34 -14.79 -3.50
N ASN A 100 9.52 -15.39 -3.74
CA ASN A 100 10.82 -14.77 -3.64
C ASN A 100 11.15 -14.16 -2.26
N GLU A 101 10.65 -14.76 -1.17
CA GLU A 101 10.87 -14.29 0.20
C GLU A 101 12.35 -14.14 0.55
N HIS A 102 13.22 -14.96 -0.07
CA HIS A 102 14.67 -14.91 0.13
C HIS A 102 15.27 -13.53 -0.15
N LEU A 103 14.71 -12.76 -1.11
CA LEU A 103 15.19 -11.39 -1.39
C LEU A 103 15.14 -10.47 -0.16
N LEU A 104 14.15 -10.67 0.70
CA LEU A 104 14.04 -9.92 1.95
C LEU A 104 14.87 -10.58 3.06
N LEU A 105 14.75 -11.91 3.21
CA LEU A 105 15.39 -12.63 4.31
C LEU A 105 16.92 -12.60 4.24
N ASP A 106 17.51 -12.67 3.04
CA ASP A 106 18.96 -12.59 2.83
C ASP A 106 19.50 -11.23 3.26
N ALA A 107 18.80 -10.13 2.91
CA ALA A 107 19.18 -8.78 3.33
C ALA A 107 19.07 -8.59 4.85
N VAL A 108 18.03 -9.14 5.47
CA VAL A 108 17.86 -9.13 6.93
C VAL A 108 18.98 -9.94 7.61
N ALA A 109 19.29 -11.13 7.10
CA ALA A 109 20.39 -11.98 7.62
C ALA A 109 21.74 -11.29 7.50
N ALA A 110 21.99 -10.58 6.39
CA ALA A 110 23.20 -9.80 6.17
C ALA A 110 23.27 -8.50 7.01
N LYS A 111 22.19 -8.13 7.71
CA LYS A 111 22.07 -6.88 8.49
C LYS A 111 22.31 -5.60 7.67
N THR A 112 22.07 -5.65 6.37
CA THR A 112 22.22 -4.49 5.48
C THR A 112 21.01 -3.55 5.53
N GLY A 113 19.92 -3.98 6.17
CA GLY A 113 18.59 -3.39 6.01
C GLY A 113 18.02 -3.71 4.63
N VAL A 114 16.73 -3.48 4.43
CA VAL A 114 16.07 -3.67 3.15
C VAL A 114 14.94 -2.65 2.97
N ILE A 115 14.81 -2.12 1.76
CA ILE A 115 13.73 -1.21 1.39
C ILE A 115 12.70 -2.01 0.58
N VAL A 116 11.45 -1.96 1.01
CA VAL A 116 10.33 -2.54 0.28
C VAL A 116 9.42 -1.41 -0.20
N ALA A 117 9.35 -1.22 -1.53
CA ALA A 117 8.38 -0.35 -2.16
C ALA A 117 7.15 -1.17 -2.57
N LEU A 118 5.93 -0.69 -2.26
CA LEU A 118 4.70 -1.42 -2.58
C LEU A 118 3.58 -0.45 -3.00
N PRO A 119 2.62 -0.88 -3.82
CA PRO A 119 1.44 -0.10 -4.14
C PRO A 119 0.36 -0.24 -3.05
N HIS A 120 -0.67 0.60 -3.10
CA HIS A 120 -1.89 0.42 -2.28
C HIS A 120 -2.67 -0.80 -2.80
N ALA A 121 -2.18 -2.01 -2.54
CA ALA A 121 -2.79 -3.25 -3.04
C ALA A 121 -2.94 -4.31 -1.94
N GLY A 122 -4.03 -5.05 -1.98
CA GLY A 122 -4.34 -6.12 -1.04
C GLY A 122 -4.36 -5.63 0.42
N ASN A 123 -3.76 -6.40 1.33
CA ASN A 123 -3.65 -6.02 2.74
C ASN A 123 -2.17 -5.87 3.15
N TRP A 124 -1.60 -4.70 2.89
CA TRP A 124 -0.21 -4.38 3.24
C TRP A 124 0.03 -4.30 4.76
N ASP A 125 -0.99 -4.03 5.57
CA ASP A 125 -0.87 -4.05 7.03
C ASP A 125 -0.70 -5.50 7.52
N HIS A 126 -1.42 -6.48 6.94
CA HIS A 126 -1.25 -7.90 7.22
C HIS A 126 0.15 -8.39 6.78
N ALA A 127 0.59 -7.99 5.57
CA ALA A 127 1.94 -8.29 5.09
C ALA A 127 3.03 -7.78 6.06
N GLY A 128 2.89 -6.54 6.55
CA GLY A 128 3.80 -5.97 7.54
C GLY A 128 3.77 -6.73 8.87
N ALA A 129 2.60 -7.08 9.36
CA ALA A 129 2.44 -7.83 10.61
C ALA A 129 3.06 -9.24 10.53
N TYR A 130 3.00 -9.89 9.35
CA TYR A 130 3.65 -11.18 9.11
C TYR A 130 5.16 -11.10 9.34
N PHE A 131 5.84 -10.08 8.82
CA PHE A 131 7.28 -9.91 9.03
C PHE A 131 7.61 -9.48 10.47
N CYS A 132 6.77 -8.66 11.11
CA CYS A 132 6.91 -8.35 12.53
C CYS A 132 6.81 -9.62 13.40
N ALA A 133 5.86 -10.52 13.09
CA ALA A 133 5.71 -11.80 13.80
C ALA A 133 6.93 -12.73 13.62
N LYS A 134 7.69 -12.59 12.53
CA LYS A 134 8.99 -13.27 12.32
C LYS A 134 10.16 -12.59 13.08
N GLY A 135 9.90 -11.55 13.87
CA GLY A 135 10.92 -10.81 14.61
C GLY A 135 11.74 -9.84 13.78
N ILE A 136 11.28 -9.48 12.59
CA ILE A 136 11.96 -8.53 11.70
C ILE A 136 11.51 -7.11 12.07
N PRO A 137 12.44 -6.20 12.48
CA PRO A 137 12.10 -4.82 12.79
C PRO A 137 11.60 -4.09 11.54
N LEU A 138 10.31 -3.71 11.53
CA LEU A 138 9.68 -3.02 10.40
C LEU A 138 9.41 -1.57 10.74
N VAL A 139 9.85 -0.69 9.85
CA VAL A 139 9.62 0.76 9.92
C VAL A 139 8.82 1.21 8.69
N THR A 140 7.80 2.00 8.91
CA THR A 140 7.00 2.57 7.83
C THR A 140 6.69 4.04 8.08
N VAL A 141 6.09 4.70 7.10
CA VAL A 141 5.70 6.12 7.19
C VAL A 141 4.19 6.25 7.05
N ALA A 142 3.60 7.13 7.84
CA ALA A 142 2.19 7.48 7.71
C ALA A 142 2.01 8.97 7.46
N GLU A 143 1.18 9.30 6.45
CA GLU A 143 0.69 10.67 6.26
C GLU A 143 -0.26 11.03 7.43
N ARG A 144 -0.11 12.24 7.97
CA ARG A 144 -0.95 12.70 9.08
C ARG A 144 -2.37 12.96 8.61
N LEU A 145 -3.27 12.06 8.95
CA LEU A 145 -4.68 12.13 8.59
C LEU A 145 -5.46 13.07 9.51
N LYS A 146 -6.51 13.68 8.98
CA LYS A 146 -7.51 14.41 9.78
C LYS A 146 -8.81 13.59 9.87
N PRO A 147 -9.47 13.51 11.02
CA PRO A 147 -9.12 14.13 12.32
C PRO A 147 -7.96 13.40 13.03
N GLU A 148 -7.19 14.13 13.81
CA GLU A 148 -6.01 13.64 14.54
C GLU A 148 -6.29 12.38 15.38
N LYS A 149 -7.46 12.30 16.02
CA LYS A 149 -7.86 11.12 16.81
C LYS A 149 -7.89 9.83 15.97
N LEU A 150 -8.27 9.94 14.70
CA LEU A 150 -8.28 8.80 13.78
C LEU A 150 -6.84 8.40 13.42
N PHE A 151 -5.99 9.38 13.12
CA PHE A 151 -4.57 9.15 12.86
C PHE A 151 -3.90 8.43 14.05
N LEU A 152 -4.08 8.93 15.27
CA LEU A 152 -3.51 8.30 16.48
C LEU A 152 -4.03 6.87 16.70
N LYS A 153 -5.27 6.58 16.33
CA LYS A 153 -5.81 5.22 16.43
C LYS A 153 -5.15 4.27 15.42
N PHE A 154 -4.93 4.70 14.17
CA PHE A 154 -4.20 3.90 13.18
C PHE A 154 -2.72 3.74 13.55
N LEU A 155 -2.10 4.78 14.11
CA LEU A 155 -0.74 4.69 14.62
C LEU A 155 -0.63 3.61 15.71
N ALA A 156 -1.49 3.69 16.74
CA ALA A 156 -1.53 2.71 17.82
C ALA A 156 -1.83 1.28 17.30
N TYR A 157 -2.68 1.16 16.31
CA TYR A 157 -3.01 -0.10 15.64
C TYR A 157 -1.76 -0.74 15.01
N ARG A 158 -1.00 0.01 14.19
CA ARG A 158 0.22 -0.49 13.55
C ARG A 158 1.34 -0.76 14.56
N GLN A 159 1.47 0.08 15.59
CA GLN A 159 2.42 -0.16 16.68
C GLN A 159 2.10 -1.45 17.46
N ALA A 160 0.82 -1.77 17.68
CA ALA A 160 0.39 -3.02 18.30
C ALA A 160 0.73 -4.26 17.47
N MET A 161 0.91 -4.10 16.15
CA MET A 161 1.41 -5.17 15.26
C MET A 161 2.95 -5.28 15.23
N GLY A 162 3.66 -4.44 16.00
CA GLY A 162 5.12 -4.43 16.06
C GLY A 162 5.82 -3.48 15.08
N MET A 163 5.07 -2.63 14.36
CA MET A 163 5.64 -1.68 13.39
C MET A 163 6.08 -0.38 14.09
N GLU A 164 7.24 0.14 13.72
CA GLU A 164 7.61 1.54 13.98
C GLU A 164 6.99 2.41 12.88
N VAL A 165 6.12 3.35 13.25
CA VAL A 165 5.47 4.24 12.29
C VAL A 165 5.97 5.66 12.49
N LEU A 166 6.63 6.21 11.47
CA LEU A 166 7.16 7.56 11.48
C LEU A 166 6.18 8.53 10.80
N PRO A 167 6.03 9.76 11.30
CA PRO A 167 5.28 10.79 10.60
C PRO A 167 6.01 11.22 9.32
N LEU A 168 5.24 11.48 8.26
CA LEU A 168 5.78 12.06 7.03
C LEU A 168 6.11 13.55 7.27
N ASP A 169 7.38 13.83 7.57
CA ASP A 169 7.93 15.18 7.73
C ASP A 169 9.28 15.34 7.03
N GLY A 170 9.84 16.56 7.04
CA GLY A 170 11.11 16.86 6.36
C GLY A 170 12.35 16.10 6.89
N ARG A 171 12.25 15.38 8.00
CA ARG A 171 13.35 14.60 8.62
C ARG A 171 13.23 13.10 8.37
N VAL A 172 12.11 12.64 7.86
CA VAL A 172 11.77 11.22 7.76
C VAL A 172 12.82 10.41 6.98
N LEU A 173 13.32 10.92 5.86
CA LEU A 173 14.35 10.24 5.06
C LEU A 173 15.65 9.99 5.84
N GLY A 174 16.06 10.95 6.68
CA GLY A 174 17.24 10.80 7.55
C GLY A 174 17.05 9.70 8.59
N THR A 175 15.87 9.66 9.22
CA THR A 175 15.51 8.64 10.22
C THR A 175 15.42 7.25 9.55
N LEU A 176 14.77 7.12 8.40
CA LEU A 176 14.69 5.88 7.65
C LEU A 176 16.06 5.34 7.25
N ALA A 177 16.95 6.23 6.76
CA ALA A 177 18.34 5.85 6.45
C ALA A 177 19.11 5.35 7.68
N GLN A 178 18.86 5.93 8.86
CA GLN A 178 19.43 5.44 10.12
C GLN A 178 18.89 4.04 10.46
N ARG A 179 17.58 3.79 10.33
CA ARG A 179 16.98 2.48 10.60
C ARG A 179 17.49 1.40 9.64
N LEU A 180 17.66 1.74 8.35
CA LEU A 180 18.27 0.82 7.37
C LEU A 180 19.66 0.40 7.79
N ARG A 181 20.54 1.34 8.20
CA ARG A 181 21.88 1.03 8.70
C ARG A 181 21.89 0.17 9.97
N GLN A 182 20.78 0.14 10.70
CA GLN A 182 20.57 -0.72 11.87
C GLN A 182 20.00 -2.10 11.49
N GLY A 183 19.84 -2.39 10.19
CA GLY A 183 19.33 -3.66 9.68
C GLY A 183 17.80 -3.76 9.62
N ALA A 184 17.06 -2.66 9.73
CA ALA A 184 15.61 -2.68 9.69
C ALA A 184 15.05 -2.89 8.27
N LEU A 185 13.85 -3.46 8.21
CA LEU A 185 12.98 -3.46 7.04
C LEU A 185 12.24 -2.12 6.98
N VAL A 186 12.43 -1.35 5.92
CA VAL A 186 11.70 -0.11 5.65
C VAL A 186 10.68 -0.34 4.54
N ALA A 187 9.39 -0.37 4.90
CA ALA A 187 8.29 -0.60 3.97
C ALA A 187 7.57 0.72 3.64
N LEU A 188 7.49 1.07 2.35
CA LEU A 188 6.95 2.35 1.88
C LEU A 188 5.91 2.13 0.78
N VAL A 189 4.70 2.61 0.98
CA VAL A 189 3.70 2.68 -0.09
C VAL A 189 4.13 3.76 -1.08
N ALA A 190 4.32 3.40 -2.36
CA ALA A 190 5.09 4.19 -3.31
C ALA A 190 4.44 4.31 -4.72
N ASP A 191 3.16 4.03 -4.85
CA ASP A 191 2.46 4.09 -6.15
C ASP A 191 1.86 5.47 -6.47
N ARG A 192 1.99 6.45 -5.57
CA ARG A 192 1.41 7.77 -5.74
C ARG A 192 2.16 8.84 -4.96
N ASP A 193 2.51 9.92 -5.64
CA ASP A 193 2.95 11.18 -5.03
C ASP A 193 2.14 12.36 -5.60
N LEU A 194 1.58 13.19 -4.73
CA LEU A 194 0.84 14.39 -5.12
C LEU A 194 1.66 15.67 -4.89
N SER A 195 2.92 15.53 -4.49
CA SER A 195 3.83 16.65 -4.27
C SER A 195 4.54 17.06 -5.57
N ARG A 196 5.22 18.21 -5.52
CA ARG A 196 6.08 18.66 -6.62
C ARG A 196 7.41 17.89 -6.72
N SER A 197 7.78 17.16 -5.67
CA SER A 197 9.02 16.39 -5.61
C SER A 197 8.89 14.96 -6.15
N GLY A 198 7.69 14.52 -6.52
CA GLY A 198 7.46 13.22 -7.13
C GLY A 198 8.10 13.11 -8.52
N ILE A 199 8.37 11.89 -8.94
CA ILE A 199 8.94 11.56 -10.23
C ILE A 199 7.83 11.12 -11.18
N ASP A 200 7.77 11.76 -12.34
CA ASP A 200 6.86 11.33 -13.40
C ASP A 200 7.43 10.09 -14.09
N VAL A 201 6.59 9.06 -14.19
CA VAL A 201 6.93 7.76 -14.77
C VAL A 201 5.89 7.35 -15.81
N GLU A 202 6.30 6.55 -16.78
CA GLU A 202 5.37 5.83 -17.63
C GLU A 202 4.72 4.72 -16.80
N PHE A 203 3.38 4.68 -16.80
CA PHE A 203 2.59 3.73 -16.05
C PHE A 203 1.29 3.43 -16.83
N PHE A 204 1.05 2.16 -17.20
CA PHE A 204 -0.09 1.74 -18.03
C PHE A 204 -0.33 2.64 -19.27
N LYS A 205 0.75 2.96 -20.00
CA LYS A 205 0.72 3.85 -21.20
C LYS A 205 0.25 5.28 -20.89
N GLY A 206 0.21 5.70 -19.65
CA GLY A 206 -0.02 7.06 -19.21
C GLY A 206 1.16 7.57 -18.40
N THR A 207 1.06 8.79 -17.88
CA THR A 207 2.06 9.37 -16.98
C THR A 207 1.47 9.47 -15.57
N ALA A 208 2.09 8.75 -14.62
CA ALA A 208 1.78 8.84 -13.20
C ALA A 208 2.92 9.51 -12.45
N ARG A 209 2.66 9.99 -11.24
CA ARG A 209 3.70 10.56 -10.38
C ARG A 209 3.89 9.70 -9.14
N MET A 210 5.14 9.25 -8.91
CA MET A 210 5.51 8.36 -7.81
C MET A 210 6.61 8.97 -6.93
N PRO A 211 6.69 8.59 -5.63
CA PRO A 211 7.66 9.18 -4.71
C PRO A 211 9.11 8.73 -5.01
N ALA A 212 10.04 9.67 -4.94
CA ALA A 212 11.47 9.42 -5.06
C ALA A 212 12.08 8.75 -3.81
N GLY A 213 11.35 8.74 -2.68
CA GLY A 213 11.87 8.32 -1.38
C GLY A 213 12.57 6.97 -1.36
N PRO A 214 11.96 5.88 -1.85
CA PRO A 214 12.61 4.56 -1.90
C PRO A 214 13.93 4.56 -2.69
N ALA A 215 13.96 5.22 -3.86
CA ALA A 215 15.14 5.32 -4.70
C ALA A 215 16.28 6.11 -4.03
N LEU A 216 15.96 7.26 -3.43
CA LEU A 216 16.91 8.08 -2.68
C LEU A 216 17.50 7.34 -1.48
N LEU A 217 16.68 6.59 -0.75
CA LEU A 217 17.14 5.75 0.37
C LEU A 217 18.11 4.67 -0.13
N ALA A 218 17.75 3.96 -1.20
CA ALA A 218 18.58 2.90 -1.77
C ALA A 218 19.96 3.44 -2.23
N LEU A 219 19.98 4.55 -2.96
CA LEU A 219 21.24 5.19 -3.40
C LEU A 219 22.08 5.69 -2.23
N LYS A 220 21.45 6.26 -1.20
CA LYS A 220 22.14 6.82 -0.03
C LYS A 220 22.69 5.77 0.93
N THR A 221 22.00 4.65 1.09
CA THR A 221 22.34 3.62 2.08
C THR A 221 22.99 2.39 1.48
N GLN A 222 22.88 2.21 0.17
CA GLN A 222 23.24 0.99 -0.57
C GLN A 222 22.46 -0.25 -0.08
N ALA A 223 21.37 -0.05 0.64
CA ALA A 223 20.48 -1.13 1.04
C ALA A 223 19.74 -1.67 -0.20
N PRO A 224 19.52 -2.98 -0.30
CA PRO A 224 18.69 -3.56 -1.35
C PRO A 224 17.30 -2.90 -1.39
N LEU A 225 16.85 -2.60 -2.61
CA LEU A 225 15.48 -2.18 -2.89
C LEU A 225 14.75 -3.31 -3.59
N ILE A 226 13.64 -3.73 -3.01
CA ILE A 226 12.74 -4.69 -3.63
C ILE A 226 11.34 -4.08 -3.73
N THR A 227 10.55 -4.53 -4.67
CA THR A 227 9.11 -4.24 -4.70
C THR A 227 8.35 -5.40 -4.10
N ALA A 228 7.22 -5.10 -3.44
CA ALA A 228 6.25 -6.10 -3.02
C ALA A 228 4.90 -5.80 -3.68
N PHE A 229 4.28 -6.81 -4.25
CA PHE A 229 2.87 -6.74 -4.61
C PHE A 229 2.08 -7.67 -3.70
N VAL A 230 1.07 -7.11 -3.03
CA VAL A 230 0.20 -7.87 -2.11
C VAL A 230 -1.15 -8.08 -2.79
N SER A 231 -1.56 -9.32 -2.95
CA SER A 231 -2.88 -9.68 -3.46
C SER A 231 -3.65 -10.49 -2.43
N TYR A 232 -4.98 -10.51 -2.54
CA TYR A 232 -5.80 -11.38 -1.73
C TYR A 232 -5.83 -12.81 -2.29
N THR A 233 -5.79 -13.78 -1.39
CA THR A 233 -6.18 -15.17 -1.63
C THR A 233 -7.54 -15.43 -1.00
N GLU A 234 -8.10 -16.62 -1.18
CA GLU A 234 -9.38 -16.98 -0.55
C GLU A 234 -9.36 -16.73 0.96
N ASN A 235 -8.31 -17.20 1.65
CA ASN A 235 -8.24 -17.19 3.12
C ASN A 235 -7.18 -16.25 3.70
N GLY A 236 -6.50 -15.47 2.87
CA GLY A 236 -5.41 -14.62 3.34
C GLY A 236 -4.85 -13.71 2.26
N ILE A 237 -3.52 -13.62 2.21
CA ILE A 237 -2.79 -12.81 1.24
C ILE A 237 -1.65 -13.59 0.59
N HIS A 238 -1.28 -13.14 -0.60
CA HIS A 238 -0.04 -13.51 -1.28
C HIS A 238 0.84 -12.28 -1.45
N ILE A 239 2.15 -12.44 -1.20
CA ILE A 239 3.16 -11.39 -1.37
C ILE A 239 4.14 -11.85 -2.46
N ASP A 240 4.29 -11.08 -3.53
CA ASP A 240 5.30 -11.32 -4.57
C ASP A 240 6.38 -10.25 -4.51
N PHE A 241 7.64 -10.67 -4.28
CA PHE A 241 8.79 -9.78 -4.26
C PHE A 241 9.55 -9.81 -5.59
N LYS A 242 10.01 -8.62 -6.03
CA LYS A 242 10.91 -8.47 -7.17
C LYS A 242 12.09 -7.56 -6.81
N ASN A 243 13.29 -7.93 -7.24
CA ASN A 243 14.48 -7.13 -7.01
C ASN A 243 14.51 -5.90 -7.95
N VAL A 244 14.85 -4.74 -7.40
CA VAL A 244 15.09 -3.51 -8.18
C VAL A 244 16.58 -3.32 -8.34
N VAL A 245 17.06 -3.40 -9.58
CA VAL A 245 18.49 -3.23 -9.89
C VAL A 245 18.87 -1.76 -9.76
N LEU A 246 19.89 -1.46 -8.95
CA LEU A 246 20.37 -0.09 -8.79
C LEU A 246 21.39 0.23 -9.90
N PRO A 247 21.21 1.35 -10.64
CA PRO A 247 22.15 1.78 -11.66
C PRO A 247 23.53 2.10 -11.06
N SER A 248 24.61 1.54 -11.65
CA SER A 248 25.98 1.75 -11.17
C SER A 248 26.58 3.08 -11.63
N ALA A 249 26.20 3.61 -12.79
CA ALA A 249 26.74 4.81 -13.41
C ALA A 249 25.67 5.87 -13.69
N GLY A 250 26.07 7.11 -13.89
CA GLY A 250 25.18 8.23 -14.24
C GLY A 250 24.93 9.19 -13.07
N GLU A 251 24.34 10.34 -13.40
CA GLU A 251 23.94 11.37 -12.44
C GLU A 251 22.85 10.85 -11.50
N GLU A 252 22.89 11.29 -10.24
CA GLU A 252 21.96 10.85 -9.20
C GLU A 252 20.48 11.02 -9.62
N SER A 253 20.15 12.15 -10.24
CA SER A 253 18.79 12.43 -10.72
C SER A 253 18.32 11.45 -11.81
N ALA A 254 19.24 10.99 -12.67
CA ALA A 254 18.93 9.99 -13.69
C ALA A 254 18.73 8.60 -13.05
N LYS A 255 19.61 8.22 -12.12
CA LYS A 255 19.48 6.98 -11.35
C LYS A 255 18.16 6.92 -10.59
N VAL A 256 17.75 8.01 -9.93
CA VAL A 256 16.46 8.08 -9.24
C VAL A 256 15.31 7.83 -10.20
N ARG A 257 15.29 8.49 -11.37
CA ARG A 257 14.24 8.27 -12.37
C ARG A 257 14.18 6.83 -12.87
N GLU A 258 15.34 6.22 -13.15
CA GLU A 258 15.43 4.84 -13.60
C GLU A 258 14.90 3.85 -12.56
N ILE A 259 15.27 4.03 -11.28
CA ILE A 259 14.81 3.19 -10.17
C ILE A 259 13.30 3.33 -9.98
N VAL A 260 12.77 4.55 -10.00
CA VAL A 260 11.32 4.79 -9.83
C VAL A 260 10.55 4.22 -11.04
N GLN A 261 11.08 4.34 -12.26
CA GLN A 261 10.48 3.74 -13.46
C GLN A 261 10.46 2.20 -13.38
N MET A 262 11.53 1.58 -12.92
CA MET A 262 11.58 0.13 -12.70
C MET A 262 10.57 -0.30 -11.62
N THR A 263 10.47 0.45 -10.54
CA THR A 263 9.47 0.24 -9.47
C THR A 263 8.04 0.32 -10.04
N ALA A 264 7.75 1.33 -10.86
CA ALA A 264 6.47 1.47 -11.55
C ALA A 264 6.16 0.25 -12.43
N LYS A 265 7.15 -0.26 -13.17
CA LYS A 265 6.99 -1.44 -14.02
C LYS A 265 6.65 -2.70 -13.23
N HIS A 266 7.30 -2.89 -12.07
CA HIS A 266 6.96 -4.02 -11.19
C HIS A 266 5.54 -3.89 -10.62
N PHE A 267 5.08 -2.66 -10.33
CA PHE A 267 3.69 -2.44 -9.90
C PHE A 267 2.70 -2.73 -11.03
N GLU A 268 2.99 -2.32 -12.27
CA GLU A 268 2.18 -2.70 -13.44
C GLU A 268 2.02 -4.21 -13.56
N ASP A 269 3.13 -4.95 -13.43
CA ASP A 269 3.11 -6.41 -13.55
C ASP A 269 2.19 -7.07 -12.52
N GLY A 270 2.26 -6.63 -11.26
CA GLY A 270 1.40 -7.15 -10.19
C GLY A 270 -0.06 -6.73 -10.36
N ILE A 271 -0.31 -5.44 -10.63
CA ILE A 271 -1.66 -4.90 -10.83
C ILE A 271 -2.34 -5.55 -12.04
N SER A 272 -1.60 -5.83 -13.11
CA SER A 272 -2.16 -6.49 -14.31
C SER A 272 -2.70 -7.89 -14.03
N GLN A 273 -2.13 -8.60 -13.04
CA GLN A 273 -2.56 -9.95 -12.66
C GLN A 273 -3.81 -9.94 -11.78
N THR A 274 -3.89 -9.01 -10.82
CA THR A 274 -5.00 -8.88 -9.87
C THR A 274 -5.42 -7.41 -9.72
N PRO A 275 -5.97 -6.79 -10.78
CA PRO A 275 -6.29 -5.37 -10.79
C PRO A 275 -7.35 -4.98 -9.75
N GLN A 276 -8.22 -5.92 -9.35
CA GLN A 276 -9.21 -5.73 -8.28
C GLN A 276 -8.57 -5.47 -6.92
N ASP A 277 -7.33 -5.89 -6.70
CA ASP A 277 -6.63 -5.67 -5.43
C ASP A 277 -5.89 -4.33 -5.35
N TRP A 278 -5.85 -3.55 -6.43
CA TRP A 278 -5.27 -2.22 -6.41
C TRP A 278 -6.29 -1.17 -5.95
N HIS A 279 -6.15 -0.71 -4.73
CA HIS A 279 -7.11 0.16 -4.03
C HIS A 279 -6.92 1.65 -4.37
N MET A 280 -6.79 1.97 -5.66
CA MET A 280 -6.54 3.34 -6.09
C MET A 280 -7.83 4.10 -6.40
N LEU A 281 -8.48 4.62 -5.35
CA LEU A 281 -9.67 5.45 -5.41
C LEU A 281 -9.35 6.95 -5.58
N GLN A 282 -8.09 7.27 -5.84
CA GLN A 282 -7.60 8.64 -5.96
C GLN A 282 -7.01 8.91 -7.35
N ARG A 283 -6.75 10.17 -7.66
CA ARG A 283 -6.09 10.56 -8.90
C ARG A 283 -4.59 10.28 -8.79
N ILE A 284 -4.00 9.71 -9.82
CA ILE A 284 -2.56 9.46 -9.93
C ILE A 284 -1.96 9.95 -11.25
N TRP A 285 -2.80 10.15 -12.28
CA TRP A 285 -2.36 10.51 -13.61
C TRP A 285 -2.09 12.01 -13.71
N VAL A 286 -0.95 12.38 -14.30
CA VAL A 286 -0.56 13.77 -14.58
C VAL A 286 -0.90 14.20 -16.00
N ASP A 287 -1.26 13.26 -16.88
CA ASP A 287 -1.68 13.46 -18.25
C ASP A 287 -3.18 13.76 -18.44
N GLY A 288 -3.88 14.09 -17.37
CA GLY A 288 -5.32 14.34 -17.38
C GLY A 288 -5.76 15.27 -16.26
N ASP A 289 -6.63 14.77 -15.40
CA ASP A 289 -7.25 15.53 -14.28
C ASP A 289 -6.32 15.82 -13.08
N PHE A 290 -5.01 15.65 -13.19
CA PHE A 290 -4.11 15.84 -12.07
C PHE A 290 -4.06 17.32 -11.66
N LYS A 291 -4.30 17.58 -10.39
CA LYS A 291 -4.06 18.88 -9.75
C LYS A 291 -3.05 18.68 -8.64
N GLU A 292 -1.91 19.34 -8.74
CA GLU A 292 -0.92 19.37 -7.67
C GLU A 292 -1.56 20.00 -6.40
N ARG A 293 -1.23 19.44 -5.24
CA ARG A 293 -1.52 20.12 -3.98
C ARG A 293 -0.45 21.18 -3.75
N GLU A 294 -0.86 22.43 -3.55
CA GLU A 294 -0.01 23.53 -3.11
C GLU A 294 0.53 23.27 -1.70
#